data_5144ed40537c1de3558f7fba8ab6d554
#
_entry.id   5144ed40537c1de3558f7fba8ab6d554
#
_cell.length_a   1.000
_cell.length_b   1.000
_cell.length_c   1.000
_cell.angle_alpha   90.00
_cell.angle_beta   90.00
_cell.angle_gamma   90.00
#
_symmetry.space_group_name_H-M   'P 1'
#
loop_
_entity.id
_entity.type
_entity.pdbx_description
1 polymer ?
#
loop_
_entity_poly.entity_id
_entity_poly.type
_entity_poly.pdbx_seq_one_letter_code
_entity_poly.pdbx_strand_id
1 'polypeptide(L)'
;MIKFVGEYKARTDDKGRLVFPSAFKALMSSEGKVRLVVKKNLFAPCLDIYTYEEWERESEEIKSRLNFFNREHAALWRGYMSGRALVEPDGKIGRISIPRQMLDSIGVDREVIFAGNDHKIELWARERLEESRISEDEFTALAEKILG
;
A
#
# COMPACT_ATOMS: atom_id res chain seq x y z
N MET A 1 5.91 -15.75 6.65
CA MET A 1 5.05 -14.74 6.00
C MET A 1 5.09 -13.45 6.80
N ILE A 2 5.35 -12.34 6.13
CA ILE A 2 5.45 -11.05 6.79
C ILE A 2 4.06 -10.53 7.12
N LYS A 3 3.91 -10.01 8.35
CA LYS A 3 2.70 -9.32 8.77
C LYS A 3 3.08 -7.93 9.26
N PHE A 4 2.56 -6.91 8.61
CA PHE A 4 2.80 -5.53 8.98
C PHE A 4 1.75 -5.07 9.98
N VAL A 5 2.19 -4.58 11.12
CA VAL A 5 1.33 -4.14 12.22
C VAL A 5 1.83 -2.79 12.73
N GLY A 6 0.92 -1.90 13.02
CA GLY A 6 1.23 -0.61 13.62
C GLY A 6 1.14 0.55 12.64
N GLU A 7 1.07 1.74 13.20
CA GLU A 7 0.98 2.99 12.44
C GLU A 7 2.18 3.85 12.74
N TYR A 8 2.77 4.43 11.69
CA TYR A 8 3.98 5.24 11.78
C TYR A 8 3.80 6.53 10.99
N LYS A 9 4.07 7.65 11.63
CA LYS A 9 3.96 8.97 11.00
C LYS A 9 5.22 9.27 10.19
N ALA A 10 5.05 9.97 9.08
CA ALA A 10 6.16 10.46 8.29
C ALA A 10 5.74 11.77 7.60
N ARG A 11 6.71 12.42 6.98
CA ARG A 11 6.47 13.65 6.22
C ARG A 11 7.18 13.55 4.89
N THR A 12 6.51 14.00 3.84
CA THR A 12 7.15 14.07 2.54
C THR A 12 8.11 15.27 2.52
N ASP A 13 9.24 15.12 1.84
CA ASP A 13 10.07 16.26 1.51
C ASP A 13 9.54 16.92 0.22
N ASP A 14 10.20 17.98 -0.22
CA ASP A 14 9.76 18.74 -1.39
C ASP A 14 9.79 17.94 -2.69
N LYS A 15 10.52 16.82 -2.69
CA LYS A 15 10.67 15.95 -3.86
C LYS A 15 9.77 14.71 -3.80
N GLY A 16 8.88 14.64 -2.82
CA GLY A 16 7.99 13.49 -2.65
C GLY A 16 8.66 12.26 -2.05
N ARG A 17 9.80 12.43 -1.38
CA ARG A 17 10.47 11.32 -0.72
C ARG A 17 9.98 11.18 0.71
N LEU A 18 9.89 9.94 1.15
CA LEU A 18 9.43 9.56 2.48
C LEU A 18 10.43 8.61 3.12
N VAL A 19 10.69 8.80 4.41
CA VAL A 19 11.48 7.81 5.16
C VAL A 19 10.57 6.63 5.45
N PHE A 20 10.91 5.47 4.92
CA PHE A 20 10.15 4.25 5.14
C PHE A 20 10.35 3.78 6.58
N PRO A 21 9.28 3.36 7.29
CA PRO A 21 9.42 2.96 8.69
C PRO A 21 10.44 1.84 8.89
N SER A 22 11.40 2.07 9.76
CA SER A 22 12.45 1.09 10.04
C SER A 22 11.88 -0.21 10.61
N ALA A 23 10.80 -0.11 11.37
CA ALA A 23 10.12 -1.29 11.92
C ALA A 23 9.59 -2.21 10.82
N PHE A 24 9.07 -1.64 9.73
CA PHE A 24 8.61 -2.41 8.59
C PHE A 24 9.78 -2.96 7.78
N LYS A 25 10.82 -2.13 7.61
CA LYS A 25 12.01 -2.55 6.87
C LYS A 25 12.67 -3.75 7.55
N ALA A 26 12.68 -3.79 8.87
CA ALA A 26 13.29 -4.87 9.64
C ALA A 26 12.59 -6.22 9.44
N LEU A 27 11.33 -6.22 9.02
CA LEU A 27 10.57 -7.44 8.74
C LEU A 27 10.88 -8.03 7.37
N MET A 28 11.53 -7.26 6.51
CA MET A 28 11.84 -7.70 5.16
C MET A 28 13.20 -8.39 5.12
N SER A 29 13.38 -9.28 4.14
CA SER A 29 14.62 -10.03 4.01
C SER A 29 15.81 -9.09 3.88
N SER A 30 16.89 -9.39 4.60
CA SER A 30 18.16 -8.68 4.50
C SER A 30 18.98 -9.13 3.29
N GLU A 31 18.54 -10.18 2.60
CA GLU A 31 19.25 -10.70 1.43
C GLU A 31 18.74 -10.00 0.18
N GLY A 32 19.60 -9.17 -0.40
CA GLY A 32 19.29 -8.46 -1.62
C GLY A 32 18.57 -7.15 -1.39
N LYS A 33 18.13 -6.54 -2.48
CA LYS A 33 17.44 -5.25 -2.45
C LYS A 33 15.98 -5.42 -2.09
N VAL A 34 15.50 -4.57 -1.19
CA VAL A 34 14.07 -4.48 -0.90
C VAL A 34 13.41 -3.76 -2.06
N ARG A 35 12.42 -4.41 -2.67
CA ARG A 35 11.61 -3.83 -3.75
C ARG A 35 10.16 -3.80 -3.30
N LEU A 36 9.52 -2.66 -3.53
CA LEU A 36 8.14 -2.45 -3.13
C LEU A 36 7.33 -2.04 -4.35
N VAL A 37 6.08 -2.50 -4.38
CA VAL A 37 5.13 -2.10 -5.42
C VAL A 37 4.06 -1.24 -4.77
N VAL A 38 3.87 -0.04 -5.28
CA VAL A 38 2.88 0.92 -4.78
C VAL A 38 1.75 1.03 -5.78
N LYS A 39 0.54 0.89 -5.31
CA LYS A 39 -0.65 1.02 -6.15
C LYS A 39 -1.76 1.70 -5.37
N LYS A 40 -2.70 2.31 -6.10
CA LYS A 40 -3.86 2.93 -5.46
C LYS A 40 -4.80 1.83 -4.95
N ASN A 41 -5.30 1.99 -3.73
CA ASN A 41 -6.30 1.09 -3.17
C ASN A 41 -7.59 1.21 -3.97
N LEU A 42 -8.25 0.08 -4.20
CA LEU A 42 -9.46 0.03 -5.01
C LEU A 42 -10.65 0.69 -4.32
N PHE A 43 -10.74 0.60 -3.01
CA PHE A 43 -11.92 1.01 -2.25
C PHE A 43 -11.73 2.21 -1.33
N ALA A 44 -10.49 2.51 -0.95
CA ALA A 44 -10.20 3.55 0.03
C ALA A 44 -9.25 4.59 -0.55
N PRO A 45 -9.26 5.84 -0.05
CA PRO A 45 -8.40 6.89 -0.57
C PRO A 45 -6.98 6.81 0.00
N CYS A 46 -6.33 5.69 -0.23
CA CYS A 46 -4.96 5.43 0.21
C CYS A 46 -4.19 4.70 -0.87
N LEU A 47 -2.88 4.57 -0.65
CA LEU A 47 -2.03 3.74 -1.50
C LEU A 47 -1.72 2.44 -0.76
N ASP A 48 -1.70 1.34 -1.51
CA ASP A 48 -1.23 0.06 -0.99
C ASP A 48 0.24 -0.10 -1.34
N ILE A 49 1.03 -0.55 -0.38
CA ILE A 49 2.45 -0.84 -0.57
C ILE A 49 2.65 -2.32 -0.25
N TYR A 50 3.11 -3.06 -1.25
CA TYR A 50 3.39 -4.50 -1.15
C TYR A 50 4.88 -4.73 -1.27
N THR A 51 5.39 -5.78 -0.61
CA THR A 51 6.69 -6.30 -1.05
C THR A 51 6.51 -6.83 -2.46
N TYR A 52 7.59 -6.85 -3.24
CA TYR A 52 7.51 -7.36 -4.61
C TYR A 52 6.98 -8.80 -4.63
N GLU A 53 7.42 -9.62 -3.70
CA GLU A 53 7.03 -11.02 -3.60
C GLU A 53 5.54 -11.17 -3.33
N GLU A 54 4.99 -10.34 -2.44
CA GLU A 54 3.55 -10.39 -2.13
C GLU A 54 2.73 -9.89 -3.32
N TRP A 55 3.19 -8.83 -3.99
CA TRP A 55 2.51 -8.33 -5.18
C TRP A 55 2.56 -9.36 -6.30
N GLU A 56 3.68 -10.06 -6.47
CA GLU A 56 3.82 -11.11 -7.47
C GLU A 56 2.82 -12.23 -7.22
N ARG A 57 2.66 -12.63 -5.96
CA ARG A 57 1.68 -13.65 -5.57
C ARG A 57 0.25 -13.21 -5.89
N GLU A 58 -0.11 -11.98 -5.54
CA GLU A 58 -1.43 -11.44 -5.85
C GLU A 58 -1.66 -11.40 -7.37
N SER A 59 -0.67 -10.91 -8.12
CA SER A 59 -0.81 -10.77 -9.57
C SER A 59 -0.94 -12.13 -10.26
N GLU A 60 -0.20 -13.14 -9.82
CA GLU A 60 -0.32 -14.49 -10.36
C GLU A 60 -1.69 -15.10 -10.06
N GLU A 61 -2.21 -14.85 -8.87
CA GLU A 61 -3.54 -15.35 -8.50
C GLU A 61 -4.63 -14.71 -9.37
N ILE A 62 -4.57 -13.40 -9.57
CA ILE A 62 -5.51 -12.69 -10.44
C ILE A 62 -5.39 -13.19 -11.87
N LYS A 63 -4.15 -13.29 -12.36
CA LYS A 63 -3.87 -13.77 -13.72
C LYS A 63 -4.45 -15.15 -13.98
N SER A 64 -4.39 -16.03 -12.99
CA SER A 64 -4.91 -17.39 -13.11
C SER A 64 -6.42 -17.46 -13.34
N ARG A 65 -7.13 -16.40 -13.01
CA ARG A 65 -8.59 -16.30 -13.18
C ARG A 65 -8.99 -15.70 -14.51
N LEU A 66 -8.01 -15.26 -15.32
CA LEU A 66 -8.29 -14.50 -16.54
C LEU A 66 -8.06 -15.34 -17.79
N ASN A 67 -8.88 -15.09 -18.79
CA ASN A 67 -8.72 -15.63 -20.13
C ASN A 67 -8.35 -14.45 -21.05
N PHE A 68 -7.09 -14.40 -21.47
CA PHE A 68 -6.59 -13.27 -22.26
C PHE A 68 -7.13 -13.23 -23.70
N PHE A 69 -7.81 -14.25 -24.13
CA PHE A 69 -8.54 -14.19 -25.40
C PHE A 69 -9.88 -13.46 -25.26
N ASN A 70 -10.30 -13.16 -24.03
CA ASN A 70 -11.51 -12.39 -23.77
C ASN A 70 -11.13 -10.93 -23.61
N ARG A 71 -11.79 -10.04 -24.34
CA ARG A 71 -11.47 -8.59 -24.35
C ARG A 71 -11.65 -7.92 -22.99
N GLU A 72 -12.69 -8.28 -22.28
CA GLU A 72 -12.97 -7.73 -20.95
C GLU A 72 -11.90 -8.15 -19.95
N HIS A 73 -11.48 -9.41 -19.99
CA HIS A 73 -10.41 -9.91 -19.14
C HIS A 73 -9.08 -9.21 -19.44
N ALA A 74 -8.78 -9.05 -20.73
CA ALA A 74 -7.55 -8.33 -21.13
C ALA A 74 -7.57 -6.87 -20.68
N ALA A 75 -8.72 -6.21 -20.76
CA ALA A 75 -8.89 -4.83 -20.33
C ALA A 75 -8.73 -4.71 -18.80
N LEU A 76 -9.31 -5.65 -18.05
CA LEU A 76 -9.16 -5.68 -16.59
C LEU A 76 -7.70 -5.83 -16.20
N TRP A 77 -7.00 -6.76 -16.85
CA TRP A 77 -5.57 -6.99 -16.56
C TRP A 77 -4.72 -5.75 -16.86
N ARG A 78 -4.98 -5.10 -18.01
CA ARG A 78 -4.28 -3.88 -18.37
C ARG A 78 -4.53 -2.78 -17.34
N GLY A 79 -5.76 -2.64 -16.87
CA GLY A 79 -6.10 -1.70 -15.80
C GLY A 79 -5.42 -2.05 -14.48
N TYR A 80 -5.38 -3.34 -14.17
CA TYR A 80 -4.72 -3.82 -12.96
C TYR A 80 -3.22 -3.49 -12.98
N MET A 81 -2.56 -3.68 -14.12
CA MET A 81 -1.13 -3.42 -14.26
C MET A 81 -0.79 -1.93 -14.37
N SER A 82 -1.76 -1.11 -14.75
CA SER A 82 -1.57 0.34 -14.92
C SER A 82 -1.38 1.04 -13.58
N GLY A 83 -0.62 2.12 -13.57
CA GLY A 83 -0.49 2.97 -12.40
C GLY A 83 0.23 2.33 -11.22
N ARG A 84 1.02 1.31 -11.45
CA ARG A 84 1.89 0.73 -10.42
C ARG A 84 3.22 1.45 -10.43
N ALA A 85 3.81 1.63 -9.26
CA ALA A 85 5.16 2.17 -9.13
C ALA A 85 6.02 1.15 -8.41
N LEU A 86 7.19 0.88 -8.98
CA LEU A 86 8.19 0.04 -8.33
C LEU A 86 9.16 0.96 -7.61
N VAL A 87 9.26 0.84 -6.30
CA VAL A 87 10.11 1.70 -5.50
C VAL A 87 11.07 0.86 -4.66
N GLU A 88 12.25 1.42 -4.40
CA GLU A 88 13.25 0.78 -3.56
C GLU A 88 13.70 1.79 -2.50
N PRO A 89 13.71 1.42 -1.21
CA PRO A 89 14.28 2.28 -0.20
C PRO A 89 15.76 2.50 -0.49
N ASP A 90 16.20 3.74 -0.52
CA ASP A 90 17.58 4.08 -0.80
C ASP A 90 18.26 4.75 0.40
N GLY A 91 19.59 4.78 0.36
CA GLY A 91 20.41 5.37 1.40
C GLY A 91 20.35 4.61 2.71
N LYS A 92 21.07 5.10 3.71
CA LYS A 92 21.11 4.48 5.04
C LYS A 92 19.79 4.67 5.78
N ILE A 93 19.10 5.76 5.49
CA ILE A 93 17.84 6.12 6.15
C ILE A 93 16.68 5.32 5.58
N GLY A 94 16.79 4.86 4.33
CA GLY A 94 15.73 4.10 3.67
C GLY A 94 14.60 4.99 3.18
N ARG A 95 14.91 5.95 2.30
CA ARG A 95 13.90 6.80 1.69
C ARG A 95 13.29 6.13 0.47
N ILE A 96 11.98 6.28 0.33
CA ILE A 96 11.27 5.86 -0.87
C ILE A 96 10.75 7.10 -1.60
N SER A 97 10.76 7.03 -2.94
CA SER A 97 10.22 8.08 -3.79
C SER A 97 8.93 7.60 -4.41
N ILE A 98 7.82 8.22 -4.02
CA ILE A 98 6.52 7.89 -4.59
C ILE A 98 6.17 8.98 -5.59
N PRO A 99 5.72 8.61 -6.81
CA PRO A 99 5.34 9.62 -7.79
C PRO A 99 4.36 10.62 -7.22
N ARG A 100 4.61 11.90 -7.43
CA ARG A 100 3.81 12.99 -6.86
C ARG A 100 2.34 12.84 -7.24
N GLN A 101 2.08 12.38 -8.45
CA GLN A 101 0.72 12.16 -8.93
C GLN A 101 -0.04 11.17 -8.05
N MET A 102 0.64 10.13 -7.57
CA MET A 102 0.03 9.15 -6.67
C MET A 102 -0.27 9.76 -5.30
N LEU A 103 0.68 10.53 -4.77
CA LEU A 103 0.49 11.23 -3.49
C LEU A 103 -0.66 12.23 -3.57
N ASP A 104 -0.73 12.97 -4.67
CA ASP A 104 -1.82 13.93 -4.89
C ASP A 104 -3.17 13.23 -4.97
N SER A 105 -3.21 12.04 -5.58
CA SER A 105 -4.45 11.29 -5.73
C SER A 105 -5.08 10.87 -4.41
N ILE A 106 -4.29 10.80 -3.35
CA ILE A 106 -4.78 10.46 -2.00
C ILE A 106 -4.78 11.67 -1.07
N GLY A 107 -4.56 12.86 -1.60
CA GLY A 107 -4.67 14.11 -0.85
C GLY A 107 -3.50 14.40 0.09
N VAL A 108 -2.33 13.87 -0.20
CA VAL A 108 -1.15 14.13 0.63
C VAL A 108 -0.65 15.55 0.39
N ASP A 109 -0.56 16.33 1.47
CA ASP A 109 0.14 17.59 1.47
C ASP A 109 1.56 17.34 1.99
N ARG A 110 1.73 17.07 3.27
CA ARG A 110 3.03 16.77 3.86
C ARG A 110 3.01 15.57 4.79
N GLU A 111 2.01 15.48 5.64
CA GLU A 111 1.96 14.43 6.66
C GLU A 111 1.25 13.19 6.17
N VAL A 112 1.89 12.06 6.39
CA VAL A 112 1.36 10.76 5.99
C VAL A 112 1.42 9.79 7.17
N ILE A 113 0.64 8.73 7.07
CA ILE A 113 0.70 7.61 8.01
C ILE A 113 0.89 6.34 7.21
N PHE A 114 1.91 5.58 7.59
CA PHE A 114 2.09 4.21 7.11
C PHE A 114 1.35 3.30 8.08
N ALA A 115 0.31 2.64 7.64
CA ALA A 115 -0.51 1.76 8.47
C ALA A 115 -0.31 0.31 8.03
N GLY A 116 0.22 -0.51 8.92
CA GLY A 116 0.36 -1.94 8.66
C GLY A 116 -1.01 -2.58 8.52
N ASN A 117 -1.18 -3.38 7.49
CA ASN A 117 -2.45 -4.04 7.22
C ASN A 117 -2.18 -5.49 6.77
N ASP A 118 -1.57 -6.26 7.69
CA ASP A 118 -1.24 -7.67 7.51
C ASP A 118 -0.21 -7.88 6.39
N HIS A 119 -0.62 -8.30 5.21
CA HIS A 119 0.29 -8.61 4.10
C HIS A 119 0.75 -7.40 3.31
N LYS A 120 0.22 -6.23 3.63
CA LYS A 120 0.55 -4.99 2.93
C LYS A 120 0.61 -3.83 3.91
N ILE A 121 1.06 -2.69 3.41
CA ILE A 121 1.07 -1.44 4.14
C ILE A 121 0.17 -0.46 3.40
N GLU A 122 -0.64 0.30 4.13
CA GLU A 122 -1.41 1.38 3.53
C GLU A 122 -0.73 2.71 3.84
N LEU A 123 -0.64 3.56 2.83
CA LEU A 123 -0.12 4.92 2.99
C LEU A 123 -1.28 5.90 2.85
N TRP A 124 -1.51 6.66 3.90
CA TRP A 124 -2.62 7.59 4.00
C TRP A 124 -2.15 9.01 4.20
N ALA A 125 -2.87 9.97 3.62
CA ALA A 125 -2.81 11.33 4.12
C ALA A 125 -3.40 11.32 5.53
N ARG A 126 -2.73 11.98 6.46
CA ARG A 126 -3.12 11.94 7.88
C ARG A 126 -4.58 12.25 8.12
N GLU A 127 -5.08 13.33 7.53
CA GLU A 127 -6.47 13.77 7.74
C GLU A 127 -7.47 12.76 7.19
N ARG A 128 -7.15 12.14 6.06
CA ARG A 128 -8.06 11.18 5.44
C ARG A 128 -8.14 9.88 6.23
N LEU A 129 -7.05 9.47 6.84
CA LEU A 129 -7.08 8.28 7.71
C LEU A 129 -8.01 8.55 8.90
N GLU A 130 -7.89 9.71 9.54
CA GLU A 130 -8.73 10.05 10.66
C GLU A 130 -10.22 10.08 10.28
N GLU A 131 -10.54 10.65 9.13
CA GLU A 131 -11.92 10.68 8.61
C GLU A 131 -12.47 9.29 8.28
N SER A 132 -11.59 8.36 7.92
CA SER A 132 -11.97 7.01 7.51
C SER A 132 -12.15 6.04 8.66
N ARG A 133 -11.75 6.42 9.87
CA ARG A 133 -11.86 5.53 11.03
C ARG A 133 -13.32 5.34 11.42
N ILE A 134 -13.70 4.09 11.64
CA ILE A 134 -15.03 3.79 12.18
C ILE A 134 -14.97 3.94 13.71
N SER A 135 -16.13 4.25 14.30
CA SER A 135 -16.23 4.37 15.75
C SER A 135 -16.11 3.00 16.41
N GLU A 136 -15.84 2.98 17.72
CA GLU A 136 -15.80 1.72 18.48
C GLU A 136 -17.14 0.99 18.40
N ASP A 137 -18.24 1.72 18.46
CA ASP A 137 -19.58 1.13 18.37
C ASP A 137 -19.83 0.51 17.01
N GLU A 138 -19.42 1.18 15.94
CA GLU A 138 -19.52 0.63 14.59
C GLU A 138 -18.66 -0.61 14.43
N PHE A 139 -17.43 -0.58 14.97
CA PHE A 139 -16.54 -1.71 14.94
C PHE A 139 -17.15 -2.91 15.65
N THR A 140 -17.69 -2.69 16.85
CA THR A 140 -18.32 -3.75 17.64
C THR A 140 -19.51 -4.35 16.89
N ALA A 141 -20.35 -3.49 16.31
CA ALA A 141 -21.51 -3.96 15.56
C ALA A 141 -21.12 -4.81 14.35
N LEU A 142 -20.07 -4.39 13.63
CA LEU A 142 -19.56 -5.17 12.49
C LEU A 142 -18.96 -6.49 12.95
N ALA A 143 -18.23 -6.48 14.06
CA ALA A 143 -17.62 -7.69 14.60
C ALA A 143 -18.71 -8.71 14.98
N GLU A 144 -19.76 -8.28 15.64
CA GLU A 144 -20.90 -9.14 15.99
C GLU A 144 -21.60 -9.68 14.75
N LYS A 145 -21.80 -8.82 13.75
CA LYS A 145 -22.48 -9.21 12.51
C LYS A 145 -21.69 -10.25 11.72
N ILE A 146 -20.37 -10.08 11.65
CA ILE A 146 -19.52 -10.87 10.76
C ILE A 146 -18.93 -12.09 11.49
N LEU A 147 -18.53 -11.95 12.73
CA LEU A 147 -17.81 -12.95 13.50
C LEU A 147 -18.63 -13.61 14.58
N GLY A 148 -19.73 -12.99 14.97
CA GLY A 148 -20.61 -13.48 16.04
C GLY A 148 -21.49 -14.67 15.68
#